data_216c54b202c2e292ff95dad8f2be0209
#
_entry.id   216c54b202c2e292ff95dad8f2be0209
#
_cell.length_a   1.000
_cell.length_b   1.000
_cell.length_c   1.000
_cell.angle_alpha   90.00
_cell.angle_beta   90.00
_cell.angle_gamma   90.00
#
_symmetry.space_group_name_H-M   'P 1'
#
loop_
_entity.id
_entity.type
_entity.pdbx_description
1 polymer ?
#
loop_
_entity_poly.entity_id
_entity_poly.type
_entity_poly.pdbx_seq_one_letter_code
_entity_poly.pdbx_strand_id
1 'polypeptide(L)'
;VMGKTDFSAGRHAAQSMILMPMDAPGVNVLRHLPVFGYDDAPHGHMEVELKDVRVPVSNMLLGEGRGFEIAQGRLGPGRIHHCMRTIGVAEEALAKMCRRLQEREAFGKPIYKHSVWEERVARARIDIDMTRLLCLK
;
A
#
# COMPACT_ATOMS: atom_id res chain seq x y z
N VAL A 1 -2.22 -18.47 0.30
CA VAL A 1 -2.13 -18.39 1.78
C VAL A 1 -0.67 -18.40 2.19
N MET A 2 -0.31 -17.58 3.17
CA MET A 2 1.01 -17.61 3.81
C MET A 2 0.81 -17.97 5.29
N GLY A 3 1.49 -18.99 5.76
CA GLY A 3 1.34 -19.48 7.12
C GLY A 3 2.63 -20.10 7.65
N LYS A 4 2.72 -20.25 8.97
CA LYS A 4 3.84 -20.96 9.60
C LYS A 4 3.69 -22.47 9.36
N THR A 5 4.73 -23.08 8.80
CA THR A 5 4.84 -24.53 8.59
C THR A 5 5.88 -25.16 9.51
N ASP A 6 6.89 -24.39 9.93
CA ASP A 6 7.86 -24.84 10.93
C ASP A 6 7.94 -23.80 12.07
N PHE A 7 7.48 -24.20 13.27
CA PHE A 7 7.49 -23.34 14.46
C PHE A 7 8.86 -23.30 15.16
N SER A 8 9.77 -24.21 14.80
CA SER A 8 11.14 -24.26 15.35
C SER A 8 12.12 -23.45 14.52
N ALA A 9 11.79 -23.14 13.27
CA ALA A 9 12.65 -22.39 12.36
C ALA A 9 12.79 -20.93 12.74
N GLY A 10 13.87 -20.32 12.30
CA GLY A 10 14.13 -18.89 12.49
C GLY A 10 13.06 -18.01 11.83
N ARG A 11 12.94 -16.76 12.33
CA ARG A 11 11.86 -15.81 12.00
C ARG A 11 11.51 -15.71 10.50
N HIS A 12 12.50 -15.79 9.61
CA HIS A 12 12.32 -15.60 8.17
C HIS A 12 12.18 -16.93 7.39
N ALA A 13 12.34 -18.07 8.06
CA ALA A 13 12.24 -19.40 7.47
C ALA A 13 11.05 -20.22 8.02
N ALA A 14 10.23 -19.62 8.86
CA ALA A 14 9.11 -20.31 9.50
C ALA A 14 7.84 -20.40 8.63
N GLN A 15 7.73 -19.51 7.63
CA GLN A 15 6.52 -19.40 6.81
C GLN A 15 6.71 -20.03 5.43
N SER A 16 5.67 -20.67 4.95
CA SER A 16 5.56 -21.14 3.57
C SER A 16 4.37 -20.45 2.88
N MET A 17 4.36 -20.45 1.58
CA MET A 17 3.28 -19.87 0.77
C MET A 17 2.66 -20.95 -0.11
N ILE A 18 1.34 -21.09 -0.05
CA ILE A 18 0.59 -22.17 -0.69
C ILE A 18 -0.54 -21.58 -1.53
N LEU A 19 -0.67 -22.01 -2.76
CA LEU A 19 -1.83 -21.72 -3.61
C LEU A 19 -3.02 -22.55 -3.11
N MET A 20 -4.11 -21.88 -2.84
CA MET A 20 -5.34 -22.50 -2.35
C MET A 20 -6.51 -22.00 -3.19
N PRO A 21 -7.21 -22.88 -3.92
CA PRO A 21 -8.44 -22.50 -4.61
C PRO A 21 -9.50 -22.00 -3.61
N MET A 22 -10.23 -20.94 -3.98
CA MET A 22 -11.26 -20.36 -3.10
C MET A 22 -12.50 -21.26 -2.96
N ASP A 23 -12.68 -22.20 -3.87
CA ASP A 23 -13.75 -23.20 -3.89
C ASP A 23 -13.33 -24.54 -3.25
N ALA A 24 -12.11 -24.62 -2.68
CA ALA A 24 -11.66 -25.81 -1.99
C ALA A 24 -12.54 -26.10 -0.76
N PRO A 25 -12.87 -27.39 -0.50
CA PRO A 25 -13.63 -27.75 0.69
C PRO A 25 -12.96 -27.26 1.96
N GLY A 26 -13.73 -26.62 2.84
CA GLY A 26 -13.25 -26.04 4.09
C GLY A 26 -12.82 -24.57 4.00
N VAL A 27 -12.88 -23.95 2.83
CA VAL A 27 -12.71 -22.51 2.66
C VAL A 27 -14.06 -21.82 2.81
N ASN A 28 -14.23 -21.02 3.85
CA ASN A 28 -15.46 -20.29 4.14
C ASN A 28 -15.19 -18.79 4.13
N VAL A 29 -15.80 -18.08 3.20
CA VAL A 29 -15.81 -16.61 3.18
C VAL A 29 -16.97 -16.16 4.08
N LEU A 30 -16.66 -15.53 5.21
CA LEU A 30 -17.63 -15.23 6.25
C LEU A 30 -18.32 -13.87 6.03
N ARG A 31 -17.54 -12.82 5.86
CA ARG A 31 -18.04 -11.45 5.69
C ARG A 31 -17.00 -10.53 5.09
N HIS A 32 -17.45 -9.40 4.54
CA HIS A 32 -16.54 -8.32 4.14
C HIS A 32 -16.05 -7.54 5.37
N LEU A 33 -14.85 -6.99 5.25
CA LEU A 33 -14.22 -6.14 6.27
C LEU A 33 -14.18 -4.70 5.73
N PRO A 34 -15.00 -3.78 6.27
CA PRO A 34 -15.03 -2.41 5.80
C PRO A 34 -13.77 -1.65 6.23
N VAL A 35 -13.32 -0.73 5.38
CA VAL A 35 -12.24 0.22 5.66
C VAL A 35 -12.83 1.63 5.63
N PHE A 36 -12.77 2.36 6.75
CA PHE A 36 -13.41 3.66 6.91
C PHE A 36 -14.89 3.71 6.49
N GLY A 37 -15.63 2.61 6.72
CA GLY A 37 -17.04 2.49 6.36
C GLY A 37 -17.32 2.09 4.91
N TYR A 38 -16.30 1.85 4.08
CA TYR A 38 -16.42 1.39 2.70
C TYR A 38 -16.07 -0.08 2.58
N ASP A 39 -16.76 -0.80 1.71
CA ASP A 39 -16.47 -2.21 1.39
C ASP A 39 -15.38 -2.40 0.35
N ASP A 40 -14.95 -1.32 -0.28
CA ASP A 40 -13.91 -1.26 -1.32
C ASP A 40 -14.20 -2.14 -2.55
N ALA A 41 -15.52 -2.32 -2.86
CA ALA A 41 -15.94 -3.09 -4.02
C ALA A 41 -15.36 -2.52 -5.34
N PRO A 42 -15.05 -3.35 -6.36
CA PRO A 42 -15.22 -4.80 -6.44
C PRO A 42 -14.10 -5.62 -5.79
N HIS A 43 -13.07 -4.99 -5.24
CA HIS A 43 -11.95 -5.67 -4.58
C HIS A 43 -12.31 -6.01 -3.13
N GLY A 44 -11.91 -5.17 -2.20
CA GLY A 44 -12.25 -5.33 -0.80
C GLY A 44 -11.44 -6.41 -0.07
N HIS A 45 -11.81 -6.60 1.19
CA HIS A 45 -11.15 -7.54 2.09
C HIS A 45 -12.21 -8.39 2.77
N MET A 46 -11.94 -9.68 2.91
CA MET A 46 -12.89 -10.64 3.49
C MET A 46 -12.27 -11.32 4.70
N GLU A 47 -13.10 -11.61 5.67
CA GLU A 47 -12.79 -12.57 6.71
C GLU A 47 -13.00 -13.97 6.16
N VAL A 48 -11.95 -14.79 6.18
CA VAL A 48 -11.95 -16.14 5.61
C VAL A 48 -11.56 -17.13 6.71
N GLU A 49 -12.40 -18.11 6.94
CA GLU A 49 -12.11 -19.25 7.78
C GLU A 49 -11.59 -20.41 6.93
N LEU A 50 -10.52 -21.03 7.38
CA LEU A 50 -9.93 -22.21 6.76
C LEU A 50 -10.04 -23.37 7.74
N LYS A 51 -10.84 -24.39 7.39
CA LYS A 51 -11.08 -25.53 8.25
C LYS A 51 -10.78 -26.83 7.51
N ASP A 52 -9.71 -27.50 7.94
CA ASP A 52 -9.26 -28.79 7.39
C ASP A 52 -9.08 -28.76 5.84
N VAL A 53 -8.69 -27.63 5.26
CA VAL A 53 -8.48 -27.49 3.83
C VAL A 53 -7.29 -28.31 3.39
N ARG A 54 -7.49 -29.17 2.39
CA ARG A 54 -6.45 -30.01 1.79
C ARG A 54 -6.19 -29.59 0.37
N VAL A 55 -4.92 -29.37 0.05
CA VAL A 55 -4.45 -29.06 -1.31
C VAL A 55 -3.22 -29.92 -1.65
N PRO A 56 -2.95 -30.15 -2.94
CA PRO A 56 -1.75 -30.88 -3.34
C PRO A 56 -0.48 -30.19 -2.86
N VAL A 57 0.54 -30.97 -2.49
CA VAL A 57 1.86 -30.44 -2.08
C VAL A 57 2.50 -29.59 -3.19
N SER A 58 2.20 -29.91 -4.45
CA SER A 58 2.66 -29.13 -5.62
C SER A 58 2.17 -27.68 -5.65
N ASN A 59 1.15 -27.32 -4.83
CA ASN A 59 0.68 -25.96 -4.69
C ASN A 59 1.59 -25.10 -3.79
N MET A 60 2.59 -25.70 -3.14
CA MET A 60 3.59 -24.97 -2.36
C MET A 60 4.53 -24.21 -3.29
N LEU A 61 4.64 -22.90 -3.09
CA LEU A 61 5.49 -22.03 -3.91
C LEU A 61 6.93 -22.05 -3.41
N LEU A 62 7.89 -22.28 -4.30
CA LEU A 62 9.35 -22.34 -4.07
C LEU A 62 9.83 -23.38 -3.04
N GLY A 63 8.94 -23.96 -2.24
CA GLY A 63 9.27 -24.91 -1.19
C GLY A 63 9.03 -24.38 0.22
N GLU A 64 9.20 -25.27 1.20
CA GLU A 64 8.96 -24.98 2.61
C GLU A 64 9.92 -23.91 3.16
N GLY A 65 9.41 -23.06 4.04
CA GLY A 65 10.19 -22.00 4.70
C GLY A 65 10.52 -20.79 3.83
N ARG A 66 10.08 -20.73 2.56
CA ARG A 66 10.43 -19.66 1.63
C ARG A 66 9.31 -18.60 1.43
N GLY A 67 8.29 -18.62 2.28
CA GLY A 67 7.18 -17.68 2.19
C GLY A 67 7.62 -16.22 2.39
N PHE A 68 8.56 -15.96 3.29
CA PHE A 68 9.08 -14.59 3.50
C PHE A 68 9.87 -14.07 2.28
N GLU A 69 10.68 -14.92 1.64
CA GLU A 69 11.40 -14.59 0.42
C GLU A 69 10.45 -14.19 -0.70
N ILE A 70 9.39 -14.98 -0.93
CA ILE A 70 8.35 -14.67 -1.92
C ILE A 70 7.69 -13.31 -1.61
N ALA A 71 7.33 -13.08 -0.35
CA ALA A 71 6.72 -11.83 0.07
C ALA A 71 7.64 -10.63 -0.18
N GLN A 72 8.94 -10.73 0.11
CA GLN A 72 9.91 -9.65 -0.12
C GLN A 72 10.10 -9.37 -1.62
N GLY A 73 10.19 -10.40 -2.45
CA GLY A 73 10.28 -10.24 -3.90
C GLY A 73 9.09 -9.48 -4.49
N ARG A 74 7.89 -9.74 -3.99
CA ARG A 74 6.67 -9.04 -4.42
C ARG A 74 6.57 -7.63 -3.85
N LEU A 75 6.95 -7.41 -2.59
CA LEU A 75 6.78 -6.13 -1.90
C LEU A 75 7.81 -5.07 -2.31
N GLY A 76 8.96 -5.46 -2.84
CA GLY A 76 9.99 -4.52 -3.32
C GLY A 76 9.42 -3.51 -4.31
N PRO A 77 8.93 -3.94 -5.48
CA PRO A 77 8.28 -3.06 -6.45
C PRO A 77 7.07 -2.31 -5.88
N GLY A 78 6.31 -2.95 -4.99
CA GLY A 78 5.17 -2.33 -4.31
C GLY A 78 5.54 -1.12 -3.47
N ARG A 79 6.69 -1.14 -2.79
CA ARG A 79 7.19 -0.01 -2.00
C ARG A 79 7.51 1.20 -2.87
N ILE A 80 8.20 0.99 -3.98
CA ILE A 80 8.50 2.06 -4.96
C ILE A 80 7.21 2.61 -5.55
N HIS A 81 6.26 1.75 -5.92
CA HIS A 81 4.95 2.17 -6.40
C HIS A 81 4.22 3.07 -5.39
N HIS A 82 4.23 2.73 -4.10
CA HIS A 82 3.63 3.58 -3.06
C HIS A 82 4.31 4.94 -2.95
N CYS A 83 5.64 5.00 -3.04
CA CYS A 83 6.36 6.27 -3.06
C CYS A 83 5.92 7.15 -4.24
N MET A 84 5.86 6.59 -5.45
CA MET A 84 5.45 7.33 -6.64
C MET A 84 3.98 7.78 -6.59
N ARG A 85 3.08 6.98 -6.03
CA ARG A 85 1.68 7.38 -5.80
C ARG A 85 1.59 8.57 -4.83
N THR A 86 2.36 8.54 -3.75
CA THR A 86 2.40 9.65 -2.78
C THR A 86 2.92 10.93 -3.43
N ILE A 87 3.93 10.85 -4.29
CA ILE A 87 4.43 11.98 -5.08
C ILE A 87 3.32 12.55 -5.97
N GLY A 88 2.54 11.69 -6.65
CA GLY A 88 1.41 12.13 -7.48
C GLY A 88 0.33 12.87 -6.66
N VAL A 89 0.02 12.39 -5.47
CA VAL A 89 -0.91 13.08 -4.55
C VAL A 89 -0.35 14.43 -4.10
N ALA A 90 0.95 14.50 -3.80
CA ALA A 90 1.62 15.74 -3.40
C ALA A 90 1.63 16.78 -4.53
N GLU A 91 1.83 16.37 -5.78
CA GLU A 91 1.73 17.24 -6.96
C GLU A 91 0.35 17.89 -7.09
N GLU A 92 -0.69 17.06 -7.00
CA GLU A 92 -2.08 17.55 -7.07
C GLU A 92 -2.42 18.47 -5.90
N ALA A 93 -1.95 18.13 -4.70
CA ALA A 93 -2.14 18.99 -3.51
C ALA A 93 -1.45 20.35 -3.69
N LEU A 94 -0.21 20.37 -4.19
CA LEU A 94 0.54 21.60 -4.45
C LEU A 94 -0.18 22.46 -5.51
N ALA A 95 -0.65 21.85 -6.60
CA ALA A 95 -1.41 22.56 -7.64
C ALA A 95 -2.68 23.20 -7.08
N LYS A 96 -3.45 22.47 -6.26
CA LYS A 96 -4.64 23.01 -5.59
C LYS A 96 -4.30 24.12 -4.60
N MET A 97 -3.21 23.96 -3.86
CA MET A 97 -2.73 24.98 -2.93
C MET A 97 -2.38 26.27 -3.68
N CYS A 98 -1.62 26.20 -4.77
CA CYS A 98 -1.27 27.36 -5.57
C CYS A 98 -2.51 28.08 -6.13
N ARG A 99 -3.48 27.33 -6.64
CA ARG A 99 -4.76 27.89 -7.11
C ARG A 99 -5.49 28.60 -5.99
N ARG A 100 -5.64 27.94 -4.85
CA ARG A 100 -6.34 28.51 -3.69
C ARG A 100 -5.68 29.78 -3.18
N LEU A 101 -4.35 29.83 -3.14
CA LEU A 101 -3.59 31.01 -2.71
C LEU A 101 -3.81 32.22 -3.61
N GLN A 102 -4.06 32.01 -4.90
CA GLN A 102 -4.36 33.08 -5.87
C GLN A 102 -5.81 33.53 -5.85
N GLU A 103 -6.75 32.59 -5.74
CA GLU A 103 -8.19 32.86 -5.82
C GLU A 103 -8.79 33.42 -4.52
N ARG A 104 -8.26 33.01 -3.37
CA ARG A 104 -8.81 33.41 -2.06
C ARG A 104 -8.27 34.77 -1.64
N GLU A 105 -9.18 35.69 -1.37
CA GLU A 105 -8.89 36.99 -0.74
C GLU A 105 -9.25 36.95 0.75
N ALA A 106 -8.42 37.58 1.55
CA ALA A 106 -8.66 37.87 2.96
C ALA A 106 -7.99 39.22 3.32
N PHE A 107 -8.61 39.98 4.17
CA PHE A 107 -8.09 41.29 4.60
C PHE A 107 -7.66 42.21 3.42
N GLY A 108 -8.50 42.21 2.36
CA GLY A 108 -8.33 43.09 1.20
C GLY A 108 -7.24 42.71 0.20
N LYS A 109 -6.67 41.49 0.28
CA LYS A 109 -5.68 41.05 -0.69
C LYS A 109 -5.65 39.50 -0.83
N PRO A 110 -5.17 38.97 -1.97
CA PRO A 110 -5.01 37.51 -2.14
C PRO A 110 -4.14 36.89 -1.04
N ILE A 111 -4.45 35.64 -0.66
CA ILE A 111 -3.77 34.96 0.46
C ILE A 111 -2.26 34.83 0.21
N TYR A 112 -1.81 34.58 -1.01
CA TYR A 112 -0.36 34.45 -1.29
C TYR A 112 0.45 35.71 -0.91
N LYS A 113 -0.19 36.89 -0.86
CA LYS A 113 0.43 38.16 -0.44
C LYS A 113 0.55 38.31 1.07
N HIS A 114 0.07 37.30 1.84
CA HIS A 114 0.18 37.27 3.29
C HIS A 114 1.27 36.31 3.72
N SER A 115 2.10 36.73 4.71
CA SER A 115 3.08 35.82 5.33
C SER A 115 4.07 35.17 4.33
N VAL A 116 4.49 33.95 4.62
CA VAL A 116 5.57 33.19 3.97
C VAL A 116 5.04 32.13 2.97
N TRP A 117 3.92 32.37 2.32
CA TRP A 117 3.33 31.38 1.42
C TRP A 117 4.21 31.02 0.21
N GLU A 118 4.91 32.02 -0.35
CA GLU A 118 5.84 31.78 -1.46
C GLU A 118 6.98 30.84 -1.05
N GLU A 119 7.56 31.02 0.14
CA GLU A 119 8.57 30.14 0.68
C GLU A 119 8.04 28.72 0.87
N ARG A 120 6.81 28.59 1.41
CA ARG A 120 6.17 27.26 1.63
C ARG A 120 5.92 26.54 0.31
N VAL A 121 5.47 27.23 -0.72
CA VAL A 121 5.26 26.67 -2.05
C VAL A 121 6.60 26.23 -2.66
N ALA A 122 7.64 27.07 -2.58
CA ALA A 122 8.97 26.73 -3.07
C ALA A 122 9.56 25.52 -2.35
N ARG A 123 9.45 25.46 -1.03
CA ARG A 123 9.90 24.32 -0.23
C ARG A 123 9.16 23.04 -0.60
N ALA A 124 7.83 23.08 -0.71
CA ALA A 124 7.04 21.92 -1.14
C ALA A 124 7.45 21.43 -2.54
N ARG A 125 7.73 22.34 -3.49
CA ARG A 125 8.23 21.97 -4.82
C ARG A 125 9.58 21.25 -4.73
N ILE A 126 10.51 21.79 -3.97
CA ILE A 126 11.84 21.19 -3.74
C ILE A 126 11.69 19.78 -3.16
N ASP A 127 10.89 19.61 -2.12
CA ASP A 127 10.70 18.33 -1.45
C ASP A 127 10.10 17.26 -2.39
N ILE A 128 9.11 17.64 -3.21
CA ILE A 128 8.52 16.76 -4.23
C ILE A 128 9.54 16.32 -5.26
N ASP A 129 10.34 17.25 -5.79
CA ASP A 129 11.35 16.97 -6.81
C ASP A 129 12.47 16.09 -6.26
N MET A 130 12.98 16.40 -5.06
CA MET A 130 13.98 15.57 -4.38
C MET A 130 13.47 14.15 -4.15
N THR A 131 12.23 14.00 -3.65
CA THR A 131 11.64 12.69 -3.38
C THR A 131 11.48 11.90 -4.68
N ARG A 132 11.03 12.54 -5.76
CA ARG A 132 10.91 11.91 -7.08
C ARG A 132 12.25 11.41 -7.58
N LEU A 133 13.27 12.24 -7.55
CA LEU A 133 14.60 11.88 -8.01
C LEU A 133 15.19 10.72 -7.20
N LEU A 134 14.96 10.70 -5.88
CA LEU A 134 15.39 9.61 -5.01
C LEU A 134 14.69 8.28 -5.35
N CYS A 135 13.39 8.31 -5.72
CA CYS A 135 12.66 7.12 -6.12
C CYS A 135 13.08 6.57 -7.50
N LEU A 136 13.63 7.44 -8.37
CA LEU A 136 14.07 7.07 -9.72
C LEU A 136 15.53 6.58 -9.75
N LYS A 137 16.29 6.79 -8.69
CA LYS A 137 17.67 6.34 -8.56
C LYS A 137 17.76 4.87 -8.17
#